data_0e0b82afa600102918cbe637bdc8c07a
#
_entry.id   0e0b82afa600102918cbe637bdc8c07a
#
_cell.length_a   1.000
_cell.length_b   1.000
_cell.length_c   1.000
_cell.angle_alpha   90.00
_cell.angle_beta   90.00
_cell.angle_gamma   90.00
#
_symmetry.space_group_name_H-M   'P 1'
#
loop_
_entity.id
_entity.type
_entity.pdbx_description
1 polymer ?
#
loop_
_entity_poly.entity_id
_entity_poly.type
_entity_poly.pdbx_seq_one_letter_code
_entity_poly.pdbx_strand_id
1 'polypeptide(L)'
;MKNWDTLEADRVKLLNKHFTPGRGGKKIDKVVIHHNAGVLSIDQIWQVWQDRQASAHYQVTTSGEIGQLVWDGSTAWHAANQHINQTSIGIEFSNSAGANADWPIADKTIEEGAHLVAAICKYYKLGRPQAGKNVRFHREFTGTSCPYHLAPGGKYHATLMGRAQYWYDQMTGKAAAKPEPPKKEGLRLSDIEELKKYIDQKAAENRKHLEAWLKGFVGPDRKSVV
;
A
#
# COMPACT_ATOMS: atom_id res chain seq x y z
N MET A 1 10.26 3.05 11.92
CA MET A 1 11.64 3.50 11.62
C MET A 1 12.23 4.11 12.88
N LYS A 2 13.50 3.82 13.17
CA LYS A 2 14.17 4.35 14.37
C LYS A 2 14.53 5.84 14.25
N ASN A 3 14.95 6.25 13.07
CA ASN A 3 15.32 7.63 12.81
C ASN A 3 15.02 8.03 11.37
N TRP A 4 14.13 9.00 11.21
CA TRP A 4 13.70 9.50 9.91
C TRP A 4 14.72 10.43 9.24
N ASP A 5 15.57 11.10 10.04
CA ASP A 5 16.55 12.04 9.50
C ASP A 5 17.80 11.34 8.96
N THR A 6 18.14 10.18 9.52
CA THR A 6 19.28 9.34 9.10
C THR A 6 18.87 8.13 8.29
N LEU A 7 17.56 7.92 8.03
CA LEU A 7 16.97 6.74 7.39
C LEU A 7 17.28 5.42 8.12
N GLU A 8 17.43 5.47 9.44
CA GLU A 8 17.70 4.28 10.23
C GLU A 8 16.44 3.44 10.38
N ALA A 9 16.42 2.27 9.75
CA ALA A 9 15.29 1.33 9.78
C ALA A 9 15.07 0.75 11.19
N ASP A 10 13.86 0.25 11.46
CA ASP A 10 13.57 -0.48 12.71
C ASP A 10 14.42 -1.73 12.82
N ARG A 11 14.67 -2.38 11.68
CA ARG A 11 15.45 -3.59 11.57
C ARG A 11 16.32 -3.57 10.33
N VAL A 12 17.59 -3.93 10.49
CA VAL A 12 18.52 -4.15 9.38
C VAL A 12 18.72 -5.64 9.21
N LYS A 13 18.34 -6.18 8.03
CA LYS A 13 18.53 -7.58 7.66
C LYS A 13 18.99 -7.66 6.21
N LEU A 14 20.25 -7.38 6.01
CA LEU A 14 20.82 -7.25 4.66
C LEU A 14 20.85 -8.58 3.93
N LEU A 15 20.59 -8.52 2.64
CA LEU A 15 20.84 -9.58 1.69
C LEU A 15 22.34 -9.72 1.44
N ASN A 16 22.77 -10.94 1.14
CA ASN A 16 24.15 -11.25 0.76
C ASN A 16 24.28 -11.51 -0.76
N LYS A 17 23.18 -11.45 -1.51
CA LYS A 17 23.10 -11.67 -2.96
C LYS A 17 21.94 -10.90 -3.57
N HIS A 18 21.82 -10.96 -4.92
CA HIS A 18 20.75 -10.36 -5.71
C HIS A 18 20.68 -8.83 -5.58
N PHE A 19 21.83 -8.20 -5.39
CA PHE A 19 22.05 -6.77 -5.53
C PHE A 19 23.43 -6.53 -6.12
N THR A 20 23.70 -5.31 -6.58
CA THR A 20 25.02 -4.92 -7.08
C THR A 20 25.65 -3.92 -6.11
N PRO A 21 26.87 -4.16 -5.59
CA PRO A 21 27.60 -3.17 -4.81
C PRO A 21 27.79 -1.88 -5.59
N GLY A 22 27.52 -0.75 -4.94
CA GLY A 22 27.57 0.56 -5.57
C GLY A 22 26.39 0.84 -6.52
N ARG A 23 26.44 2.00 -7.17
CA ARG A 23 25.38 2.51 -8.08
C ARG A 23 25.92 2.85 -9.48
N GLY A 24 27.11 2.37 -9.84
CA GLY A 24 27.73 2.68 -11.14
C GLY A 24 27.91 4.18 -11.39
N GLY A 25 28.25 4.95 -10.36
CA GLY A 25 28.41 6.41 -10.44
C GLY A 25 27.11 7.20 -10.55
N LYS A 26 25.95 6.55 -10.48
CA LYS A 26 24.64 7.23 -10.57
C LYS A 26 24.19 7.76 -9.20
N LYS A 27 23.43 8.87 -9.22
CA LYS A 27 22.80 9.43 -8.03
C LYS A 27 21.36 8.91 -7.90
N ILE A 28 20.89 8.80 -6.68
CA ILE A 28 19.48 8.55 -6.39
C ILE A 28 18.68 9.79 -6.76
N ASP A 29 17.66 9.64 -7.60
CA ASP A 29 16.79 10.73 -8.07
C ASP A 29 15.29 10.41 -7.90
N LYS A 30 14.94 9.20 -7.45
CA LYS A 30 13.56 8.79 -7.25
C LYS A 30 13.40 7.65 -6.25
N VAL A 31 12.18 7.49 -5.78
CA VAL A 31 11.68 6.29 -5.08
C VAL A 31 10.84 5.48 -6.05
N VAL A 32 10.92 4.15 -6.00
CA VAL A 32 10.04 3.26 -6.76
C VAL A 32 9.23 2.42 -5.78
N ILE A 33 7.91 2.50 -5.92
CA ILE A 33 6.94 1.81 -5.06
C ILE A 33 6.59 0.45 -5.65
N HIS A 34 6.63 -0.57 -4.78
CA HIS A 34 6.21 -1.94 -5.04
C HIS A 34 5.20 -2.43 -4.02
N HIS A 35 4.52 -3.54 -4.30
CA HIS A 35 3.80 -4.32 -3.31
C HIS A 35 4.22 -5.78 -3.40
N ASN A 36 4.21 -6.48 -2.26
CA ASN A 36 4.71 -7.86 -2.21
C ASN A 36 3.88 -8.87 -3.02
N ALA A 37 2.64 -8.56 -3.39
CA ALA A 37 1.65 -9.54 -3.80
C ALA A 37 1.56 -10.71 -2.78
N GLY A 38 1.58 -10.36 -1.49
CA GLY A 38 1.58 -11.29 -0.37
C GLY A 38 1.68 -10.58 0.97
N VAL A 39 1.41 -11.31 2.04
CA VAL A 39 1.57 -10.86 3.44
C VAL A 39 2.93 -11.33 3.92
N LEU A 40 3.93 -10.44 3.88
CA LEU A 40 5.31 -10.81 4.16
C LEU A 40 5.92 -9.95 5.27
N SER A 41 6.51 -10.61 6.25
CA SER A 41 7.40 -10.01 7.22
C SER A 41 8.78 -9.72 6.60
N ILE A 42 9.64 -9.02 7.33
CA ILE A 42 11.03 -8.78 6.92
C ILE A 42 11.79 -10.10 6.71
N ASP A 43 11.59 -11.10 7.58
CA ASP A 43 12.24 -12.39 7.44
C ASP A 43 11.74 -13.17 6.24
N GLN A 44 10.43 -13.13 5.97
CA GLN A 44 9.84 -13.84 4.85
C GLN A 44 10.27 -13.25 3.50
N ILE A 45 10.26 -11.92 3.35
CA ILE A 45 10.73 -11.31 2.09
C ILE A 45 12.24 -11.53 1.89
N TRP A 46 13.04 -11.48 2.96
CA TRP A 46 14.46 -11.83 2.91
C TRP A 46 14.64 -13.26 2.41
N GLN A 47 13.85 -14.22 2.90
CA GLN A 47 13.90 -15.60 2.45
C GLN A 47 13.49 -15.76 0.99
N VAL A 48 12.42 -15.09 0.55
CA VAL A 48 11.99 -15.08 -0.86
C VAL A 48 13.15 -14.65 -1.78
N TRP A 49 13.89 -13.64 -1.38
CA TRP A 49 15.01 -13.14 -2.18
C TRP A 49 16.33 -13.94 -2.00
N GLN A 50 16.34 -15.01 -1.22
CA GLN A 50 17.43 -15.98 -1.30
C GLN A 50 17.34 -16.82 -2.58
N ASP A 51 16.14 -17.10 -3.06
CA ASP A 51 15.91 -17.95 -4.24
C ASP A 51 15.57 -17.13 -5.49
N ARG A 52 14.76 -16.07 -5.33
CA ARG A 52 14.37 -15.18 -6.41
C ARG A 52 15.44 -14.12 -6.66
N GLN A 53 15.90 -14.01 -7.91
CA GLN A 53 16.84 -12.97 -8.35
C GLN A 53 16.22 -11.58 -8.41
N ALA A 54 15.83 -11.08 -7.25
CA ALA A 54 15.25 -9.75 -7.05
C ALA A 54 15.59 -9.25 -5.65
N SER A 55 15.45 -7.96 -5.42
CA SER A 55 15.58 -7.32 -4.10
C SER A 55 14.99 -5.91 -4.12
N ALA A 56 14.70 -5.35 -2.95
CA ALA A 56 14.44 -3.93 -2.77
C ALA A 56 15.25 -3.41 -1.57
N HIS A 57 15.36 -2.10 -1.42
CA HIS A 57 16.10 -1.50 -0.33
C HIS A 57 15.37 -1.64 0.99
N TYR A 58 14.06 -1.41 0.97
CA TYR A 58 13.21 -1.42 2.15
C TYR A 58 11.97 -2.30 1.98
N GLN A 59 11.56 -2.89 3.09
CA GLN A 59 10.27 -3.57 3.28
C GLN A 59 9.47 -2.83 4.35
N VAL A 60 8.19 -2.57 4.09
CA VAL A 60 7.22 -2.09 5.08
C VAL A 60 6.23 -3.22 5.35
N THR A 61 6.17 -3.70 6.59
CA THR A 61 5.29 -4.80 7.00
C THR A 61 3.86 -4.34 7.26
N THR A 62 2.94 -5.27 7.51
CA THR A 62 1.56 -4.97 7.88
C THR A 62 1.42 -4.22 9.21
N SER A 63 2.39 -4.36 10.11
CA SER A 63 2.45 -3.61 11.37
C SER A 63 3.06 -2.21 11.22
N GLY A 64 3.61 -1.90 10.03
CA GLY A 64 4.36 -0.67 9.78
C GLY A 64 5.85 -0.76 10.13
N GLU A 65 6.35 -1.92 10.60
CA GLU A 65 7.78 -2.11 10.82
C GLU A 65 8.54 -1.98 9.50
N ILE A 66 9.64 -1.23 9.51
CA ILE A 66 10.48 -0.97 8.34
C ILE A 66 11.78 -1.74 8.45
N GLY A 67 12.01 -2.65 7.49
CA GLY A 67 13.26 -3.39 7.34
C GLY A 67 14.12 -2.84 6.22
N GLN A 68 15.43 -2.71 6.45
CA GLN A 68 16.42 -2.46 5.40
C GLN A 68 17.07 -3.76 4.95
N LEU A 69 17.01 -4.05 3.66
CA LEU A 69 17.44 -5.32 3.06
C LEU A 69 18.62 -5.14 2.10
N VAL A 70 18.78 -3.94 1.54
CA VAL A 70 19.94 -3.54 0.73
C VAL A 70 20.35 -2.14 1.17
N TRP A 71 21.65 -1.88 1.32
CA TRP A 71 22.16 -0.55 1.61
C TRP A 71 21.84 0.43 0.48
N ASP A 72 21.46 1.64 0.82
CA ASP A 72 21.13 2.69 -0.16
C ASP A 72 22.30 3.01 -1.11
N GLY A 73 23.52 2.79 -0.68
CA GLY A 73 24.74 2.93 -1.51
C GLY A 73 24.91 1.82 -2.55
N SER A 74 24.12 0.76 -2.48
CA SER A 74 24.12 -0.37 -3.43
C SER A 74 22.89 -0.31 -4.35
N THR A 75 22.91 -1.10 -5.41
CA THR A 75 21.84 -1.19 -6.40
C THR A 75 20.98 -2.43 -6.12
N ALA A 76 19.79 -2.26 -5.57
CA ALA A 76 18.80 -3.33 -5.47
C ALA A 76 18.20 -3.66 -6.85
N TRP A 77 17.81 -4.92 -7.06
CA TRP A 77 17.26 -5.40 -8.34
C TRP A 77 15.74 -5.46 -8.29
N HIS A 78 15.07 -4.30 -8.39
CA HIS A 78 13.62 -4.20 -8.18
C HIS A 78 12.79 -3.81 -9.40
N ALA A 79 13.39 -3.12 -10.39
CA ALA A 79 12.62 -2.51 -11.48
C ALA A 79 12.81 -3.21 -12.84
N ALA A 80 13.49 -4.37 -12.90
CA ALA A 80 13.87 -5.06 -14.14
C ALA A 80 14.57 -4.15 -15.18
N ASN A 81 15.14 -3.04 -14.72
CA ASN A 81 15.81 -2.03 -15.52
C ASN A 81 17.04 -1.52 -14.76
N GLN A 82 18.23 -1.76 -15.30
CA GLN A 82 19.49 -1.45 -14.63
C GLN A 82 19.61 0.05 -14.30
N HIS A 83 19.28 0.94 -15.23
CA HIS A 83 19.36 2.38 -14.98
C HIS A 83 18.41 2.83 -13.86
N ILE A 84 17.18 2.32 -13.87
CA ILE A 84 16.19 2.61 -12.82
C ILE A 84 16.66 2.06 -11.48
N ASN A 85 17.17 0.81 -11.44
CA ASN A 85 17.73 0.23 -10.22
C ASN A 85 18.87 1.06 -9.64
N GLN A 86 19.76 1.57 -10.49
CA GLN A 86 20.91 2.40 -10.09
C GLN A 86 20.50 3.81 -9.59
N THR A 87 19.38 4.34 -10.06
CA THR A 87 18.96 5.73 -9.77
C THR A 87 17.81 5.84 -8.77
N SER A 88 17.38 4.73 -8.19
CA SER A 88 16.23 4.74 -7.28
C SER A 88 16.44 3.97 -5.98
N ILE A 89 15.57 4.28 -5.02
CA ILE A 89 15.33 3.45 -3.82
C ILE A 89 14.02 2.69 -4.04
N GLY A 90 14.08 1.36 -4.05
CA GLY A 90 12.90 0.49 -4.12
C GLY A 90 12.32 0.22 -2.73
N ILE A 91 11.01 0.38 -2.57
CA ILE A 91 10.28 0.10 -1.33
C ILE A 91 9.17 -0.91 -1.63
N GLU A 92 9.17 -2.02 -0.92
CA GLU A 92 8.11 -3.03 -0.92
C GLU A 92 7.11 -2.78 0.19
N PHE A 93 5.84 -2.81 -0.14
CA PHE A 93 4.72 -2.69 0.77
C PHE A 93 4.06 -4.06 0.94
N SER A 94 4.00 -4.58 2.18
CA SER A 94 3.27 -5.80 2.45
C SER A 94 1.77 -5.60 2.27
N ASN A 95 1.11 -6.53 1.58
CA ASN A 95 -0.34 -6.62 1.60
C ASN A 95 -0.80 -7.20 2.94
N SER A 96 -2.03 -6.93 3.34
CA SER A 96 -2.65 -7.50 4.54
C SER A 96 -3.46 -8.76 4.25
N ALA A 97 -3.73 -9.05 2.96
CA ALA A 97 -4.30 -10.29 2.47
C ALA A 97 -3.91 -10.52 0.99
N GLY A 98 -4.28 -11.68 0.43
CA GLY A 98 -3.96 -12.08 -0.93
C GLY A 98 -4.94 -11.61 -2.01
N ALA A 99 -4.81 -12.20 -3.19
CA ALA A 99 -5.61 -11.89 -4.39
C ALA A 99 -7.12 -12.02 -4.18
N ASN A 100 -7.56 -13.03 -3.44
CA ASN A 100 -8.99 -13.25 -3.17
C ASN A 100 -9.66 -12.11 -2.41
N ALA A 101 -8.87 -11.29 -1.71
CA ALA A 101 -9.32 -10.08 -1.01
C ALA A 101 -8.92 -8.81 -1.77
N ASP A 102 -8.54 -8.91 -3.05
CA ASP A 102 -8.13 -7.79 -3.90
C ASP A 102 -6.92 -7.02 -3.34
N TRP A 103 -5.93 -7.74 -2.84
CA TRP A 103 -4.64 -7.20 -2.41
C TRP A 103 -4.73 -5.99 -1.44
N PRO A 104 -5.48 -6.05 -0.34
CA PRO A 104 -5.59 -4.94 0.58
C PRO A 104 -4.24 -4.63 1.24
N ILE A 105 -4.06 -3.37 1.65
CA ILE A 105 -2.88 -2.90 2.38
C ILE A 105 -3.36 -2.25 3.67
N ALA A 106 -2.72 -2.59 4.78
CA ALA A 106 -3.08 -2.05 6.08
C ALA A 106 -2.75 -0.55 6.18
N ASP A 107 -3.57 0.20 6.92
CA ASP A 107 -3.36 1.64 7.13
C ASP A 107 -1.96 1.94 7.72
N LYS A 108 -1.49 1.09 8.63
CA LYS A 108 -0.13 1.18 9.20
C LYS A 108 0.96 1.05 8.13
N THR A 109 0.81 0.11 7.19
CA THR A 109 1.75 -0.05 6.09
C THR A 109 1.78 1.19 5.21
N ILE A 110 0.61 1.78 4.91
CA ILE A 110 0.51 2.99 4.11
C ILE A 110 1.12 4.18 4.86
N GLU A 111 0.81 4.33 6.15
CA GLU A 111 1.26 5.45 6.97
C GLU A 111 2.78 5.47 7.12
N GLU A 112 3.38 4.34 7.57
CA GLU A 112 4.82 4.24 7.78
C GLU A 112 5.59 4.23 6.45
N GLY A 113 5.04 3.60 5.41
CA GLY A 113 5.61 3.64 4.07
C GLY A 113 5.59 5.03 3.45
N ALA A 114 4.51 5.80 3.64
CA ALA A 114 4.43 7.20 3.22
C ALA A 114 5.45 8.08 3.94
N HIS A 115 5.64 7.87 5.24
CA HIS A 115 6.67 8.57 6.00
C HIS A 115 8.07 8.20 5.50
N LEU A 116 8.34 6.93 5.20
CA LEU A 116 9.60 6.49 4.59
C LEU A 116 9.85 7.16 3.23
N VAL A 117 8.83 7.25 2.36
CA VAL A 117 8.93 8.00 1.08
C VAL A 117 9.31 9.44 1.32
N ALA A 118 8.68 10.12 2.29
CA ALA A 118 8.98 11.50 2.65
C ALA A 118 10.41 11.67 3.15
N ALA A 119 10.85 10.77 4.04
CA ALA A 119 12.18 10.78 4.62
C ALA A 119 13.27 10.58 3.55
N ILE A 120 13.10 9.63 2.63
CA ILE A 120 14.00 9.42 1.50
C ILE A 120 14.05 10.65 0.61
N CYS A 121 12.90 11.25 0.28
CA CYS A 121 12.84 12.46 -0.53
C CYS A 121 13.56 13.64 0.13
N LYS A 122 13.46 13.78 1.46
CA LYS A 122 14.18 14.80 2.24
C LYS A 122 15.68 14.51 2.25
N TYR A 123 16.07 13.31 2.63
CA TYR A 123 17.47 12.90 2.82
C TYR A 123 18.29 13.06 1.53
N TYR A 124 17.75 12.57 0.40
CA TYR A 124 18.40 12.67 -0.91
C TYR A 124 18.08 13.97 -1.66
N LYS A 125 17.41 14.94 -1.03
CA LYS A 125 17.06 16.24 -1.62
C LYS A 125 16.27 16.13 -2.92
N LEU A 126 15.37 15.15 -3.01
CA LEU A 126 14.55 14.92 -4.20
C LEU A 126 13.39 15.91 -4.33
N GLY A 127 13.13 16.68 -3.28
CA GLY A 127 11.98 17.57 -3.19
C GLY A 127 10.73 16.89 -2.63
N ARG A 128 9.64 17.65 -2.53
CA ARG A 128 8.35 17.17 -2.04
C ARG A 128 7.86 15.96 -2.87
N PRO A 129 7.38 14.87 -2.26
CA PRO A 129 6.90 13.69 -2.98
C PRO A 129 5.84 14.03 -4.05
N GLN A 130 6.11 13.63 -5.28
CA GLN A 130 5.25 13.87 -6.42
C GLN A 130 5.23 12.65 -7.34
N ALA A 131 4.03 12.06 -7.51
CA ALA A 131 3.82 10.92 -8.41
C ALA A 131 4.22 11.29 -9.86
N GLY A 132 4.86 10.34 -10.54
CA GLY A 132 5.35 10.54 -11.92
C GLY A 132 6.64 11.36 -12.01
N LYS A 133 7.14 11.93 -10.90
CA LYS A 133 8.39 12.70 -10.85
C LYS A 133 9.44 11.99 -9.99
N ASN A 134 9.43 12.23 -8.70
CA ASN A 134 10.37 11.64 -7.73
C ASN A 134 9.78 10.46 -6.96
N VAL A 135 8.48 10.16 -7.12
CA VAL A 135 7.83 8.92 -6.68
C VAL A 135 7.27 8.23 -7.92
N ARG A 136 7.79 7.06 -8.21
CA ARG A 136 7.48 6.27 -9.40
C ARG A 136 6.94 4.90 -8.99
N PHE A 137 6.32 4.19 -9.90
CA PHE A 137 5.64 2.92 -9.65
C PHE A 137 6.20 1.85 -10.58
N HIS A 138 6.40 0.64 -10.07
CA HIS A 138 7.09 -0.43 -10.80
C HIS A 138 6.52 -0.64 -12.22
N ARG A 139 5.20 -0.59 -12.38
CA ARG A 139 4.52 -0.74 -13.69
C ARG A 139 4.94 0.28 -14.76
N GLU A 140 5.61 1.35 -14.38
CA GLU A 140 6.09 2.34 -15.33
C GLU A 140 7.36 1.89 -16.08
N PHE A 141 8.02 0.84 -15.62
CA PHE A 141 9.34 0.42 -16.10
C PHE A 141 9.34 -0.98 -16.72
N THR A 142 8.29 -1.77 -16.48
CA THR A 142 8.14 -3.13 -16.99
C THR A 142 6.68 -3.53 -17.05
N GLY A 143 6.36 -4.58 -17.84
CA GLY A 143 5.01 -5.11 -18.02
C GLY A 143 4.49 -5.85 -16.78
N THR A 144 4.19 -5.12 -15.70
CA THR A 144 3.66 -5.65 -14.44
C THR A 144 2.48 -4.83 -13.94
N SER A 145 1.59 -5.44 -13.16
CA SER A 145 0.53 -4.72 -12.43
C SER A 145 1.03 -4.07 -11.13
N CYS A 146 2.23 -4.45 -10.64
CA CYS A 146 2.82 -3.88 -9.42
C CYS A 146 3.00 -2.35 -9.54
N PRO A 147 2.67 -1.58 -8.51
CA PRO A 147 2.21 -1.93 -7.17
C PRO A 147 0.68 -1.95 -7.00
N TYR A 148 -0.05 -2.32 -8.03
CA TYR A 148 -1.50 -2.50 -8.06
C TYR A 148 -2.26 -1.27 -7.50
N HIS A 149 -2.84 -1.35 -6.31
CA HIS A 149 -3.63 -0.27 -5.70
C HIS A 149 -2.83 0.94 -5.19
N LEU A 150 -1.50 0.86 -5.12
CA LEU A 150 -0.67 2.01 -4.74
C LEU A 150 -0.31 2.92 -5.93
N ALA A 151 -0.46 2.44 -7.18
CA ALA A 151 -0.19 3.24 -8.37
C ALA A 151 -1.36 4.20 -8.68
N PRO A 152 -1.15 5.24 -9.52
CA PRO A 152 -2.20 6.15 -9.98
C PRO A 152 -3.46 5.40 -10.46
N GLY A 153 -4.63 5.85 -10.00
CA GLY A 153 -5.91 5.21 -10.21
C GLY A 153 -6.24 4.07 -9.24
N GLY A 154 -5.28 3.62 -8.43
CA GLY A 154 -5.49 2.58 -7.43
C GLY A 154 -6.09 3.11 -6.13
N LYS A 155 -6.73 2.22 -5.39
CA LYS A 155 -7.51 2.47 -4.16
C LYS A 155 -6.73 3.24 -3.08
N TYR A 156 -5.42 2.99 -2.93
CA TYR A 156 -4.60 3.57 -1.87
C TYR A 156 -3.66 4.67 -2.36
N HIS A 157 -3.63 4.96 -3.67
CA HIS A 157 -2.70 5.93 -4.24
C HIS A 157 -2.82 7.33 -3.63
N ALA A 158 -4.03 7.86 -3.55
CA ALA A 158 -4.26 9.20 -3.03
C ALA A 158 -3.85 9.31 -1.56
N THR A 159 -4.16 8.29 -0.75
CA THR A 159 -3.76 8.23 0.66
C THR A 159 -2.25 8.17 0.82
N LEU A 160 -1.56 7.27 0.09
CA LEU A 160 -0.11 7.15 0.11
C LEU A 160 0.56 8.49 -0.22
N MET A 161 0.17 9.10 -1.33
CA MET A 161 0.78 10.35 -1.80
C MET A 161 0.48 11.53 -0.87
N GLY A 162 -0.77 11.65 -0.41
CA GLY A 162 -1.17 12.70 0.53
C GLY A 162 -0.42 12.60 1.87
N ARG A 163 -0.27 11.37 2.41
CA ARG A 163 0.51 11.14 3.63
C ARG A 163 2.00 11.38 3.44
N ALA A 164 2.58 10.96 2.30
CA ALA A 164 3.99 11.23 2.00
C ALA A 164 4.28 12.74 1.89
N GLN A 165 3.39 13.50 1.26
CA GLN A 165 3.49 14.95 1.19
C GLN A 165 3.35 15.61 2.57
N TYR A 166 2.40 15.15 3.37
CA TYR A 166 2.21 15.64 4.73
C TYR A 166 3.48 15.46 5.59
N TRP A 167 4.06 14.25 5.60
CA TRP A 167 5.27 13.98 6.37
C TRP A 167 6.47 14.79 5.88
N TYR A 168 6.61 14.93 4.57
CA TYR A 168 7.67 15.77 4.01
C TYR A 168 7.55 17.22 4.48
N ASP A 169 6.34 17.78 4.44
CA ASP A 169 6.06 19.15 4.88
C ASP A 169 6.34 19.31 6.39
N GLN A 170 5.96 18.33 7.23
CA GLN A 170 6.29 18.32 8.65
C GLN A 170 7.81 18.28 8.89
N MET A 171 8.52 17.39 8.20
CA MET A 171 9.96 17.20 8.36
C MET A 171 10.79 18.38 7.81
N THR A 172 10.23 19.21 6.94
CA THR A 172 10.94 20.35 6.33
C THR A 172 10.53 21.70 6.89
N GLY A 173 9.68 21.72 7.94
CA GLY A 173 9.19 22.97 8.54
C GLY A 173 8.25 23.76 7.62
N LYS A 174 7.86 23.20 6.48
CA LYS A 174 6.81 23.76 5.62
C LYS A 174 5.49 23.24 6.15
N ALA A 175 5.05 23.76 7.30
CA ALA A 175 3.75 23.38 7.85
C ALA A 175 2.66 23.67 6.81
N ALA A 176 2.33 22.69 6.01
CA ALA A 176 1.05 22.65 5.35
C ALA A 176 0.00 22.67 6.45
N ALA A 177 -1.00 23.52 6.32
CA ALA A 177 -2.20 23.43 7.14
C ALA A 177 -2.56 21.93 7.24
N LYS A 178 -2.75 21.44 8.48
CA LYS A 178 -3.24 20.08 8.74
C LYS A 178 -4.28 19.78 7.67
N PRO A 179 -4.15 18.71 6.87
CA PRO A 179 -5.22 18.35 5.97
C PRO A 179 -6.47 18.30 6.83
N GLU A 180 -7.41 19.23 6.60
CA GLU A 180 -8.72 19.08 7.25
C GLU A 180 -9.14 17.65 6.91
N PRO A 181 -9.56 16.85 7.89
CA PRO A 181 -10.19 15.58 7.58
C PRO A 181 -11.22 15.92 6.50
N PRO A 182 -11.40 15.10 5.44
CA PRO A 182 -12.36 15.38 4.40
C PRO A 182 -13.60 15.87 5.13
N LYS A 183 -14.00 17.11 4.86
CA LYS A 183 -15.23 17.64 5.47
C LYS A 183 -16.22 16.52 5.20
N LYS A 184 -16.66 15.83 6.25
CA LYS A 184 -17.85 15.02 6.16
C LYS A 184 -18.89 16.05 5.73
N GLU A 185 -19.12 16.18 4.42
CA GLU A 185 -20.35 16.80 3.96
C GLU A 185 -21.40 16.00 4.69
N GLY A 186 -21.98 16.62 5.71
CA GLY A 186 -23.04 15.99 6.47
C GLY A 186 -24.05 15.55 5.42
N LEU A 187 -24.41 14.27 5.41
CA LEU A 187 -25.45 13.75 4.55
C LEU A 187 -26.57 14.77 4.56
N ARG A 188 -26.88 15.35 3.41
CA ARG A 188 -27.99 16.28 3.30
C ARG A 188 -29.25 15.55 3.76
N LEU A 189 -30.21 16.26 4.31
CA LEU A 189 -31.48 15.66 4.71
C LEU A 189 -32.11 14.82 3.59
N SER A 190 -31.94 15.26 2.32
CA SER A 190 -32.33 14.51 1.13
C SER A 190 -31.63 13.15 1.00
N ASP A 191 -30.32 13.08 1.29
CA ASP A 191 -29.52 11.86 1.16
C ASP A 191 -29.89 10.86 2.28
N ILE A 192 -30.25 11.38 3.46
CA ILE A 192 -30.77 10.58 4.59
C ILE A 192 -32.15 10.01 4.27
N GLU A 193 -33.01 10.79 3.64
CA GLU A 193 -34.36 10.34 3.22
C GLU A 193 -34.26 9.28 2.11
N GLU A 194 -33.35 9.47 1.15
CA GLU A 194 -33.11 8.51 0.08
C GLU A 194 -32.52 7.19 0.63
N LEU A 195 -31.60 7.28 1.58
CA LEU A 195 -31.03 6.12 2.28
C LEU A 195 -32.09 5.38 3.12
N LYS A 196 -32.97 6.09 3.80
CA LYS A 196 -34.12 5.51 4.51
C LYS A 196 -35.03 4.75 3.57
N LYS A 197 -35.44 5.36 2.43
CA LYS A 197 -36.25 4.68 1.41
C LYS A 197 -35.58 3.40 0.89
N TYR A 198 -34.28 3.45 0.62
CA TYR A 198 -33.53 2.28 0.19
C TYR A 198 -33.50 1.16 1.25
N ILE A 199 -33.28 1.51 2.53
CA ILE A 199 -33.30 0.56 3.65
C ILE A 199 -34.68 -0.06 3.80
N ASP A 200 -35.75 0.73 3.74
CA ASP A 200 -37.13 0.25 3.88
C ASP A 200 -37.51 -0.67 2.71
N GLN A 201 -37.09 -0.33 1.50
CA GLN A 201 -37.31 -1.18 0.32
C GLN A 201 -36.58 -2.53 0.47
N LYS A 202 -35.31 -2.53 0.90
CA LYS A 202 -34.54 -3.77 1.12
C LYS A 202 -35.11 -4.60 2.28
N ALA A 203 -35.59 -3.98 3.32
CA ALA A 203 -36.28 -4.66 4.42
C ALA A 203 -37.61 -5.31 3.97
N ALA A 204 -38.35 -4.68 3.07
CA ALA A 204 -39.57 -5.23 2.49
C ALA A 204 -39.26 -6.41 1.53
N GLU A 205 -38.23 -6.28 0.69
CA GLU A 205 -37.75 -7.37 -0.18
C GLU A 205 -37.34 -8.60 0.64
N ASN A 206 -36.53 -8.40 1.70
CA ASN A 206 -36.09 -9.46 2.59
C ASN A 206 -37.25 -10.14 3.34
N ARG A 207 -38.26 -9.36 3.77
CA ARG A 207 -39.49 -9.91 4.38
C ARG A 207 -40.24 -10.82 3.38
N LYS A 208 -40.44 -10.37 2.13
CA LYS A 208 -41.07 -11.17 1.09
C LYS A 208 -40.33 -12.49 0.82
N HIS A 209 -38.98 -12.42 0.77
CA HIS A 209 -38.14 -13.61 0.60
C HIS A 209 -38.29 -14.59 1.79
N LEU A 210 -38.32 -14.06 3.03
CA LEU A 210 -38.50 -14.86 4.23
C LEU A 210 -39.89 -15.51 4.28
N GLU A 211 -40.93 -14.76 3.93
CA GLU A 211 -42.30 -15.29 3.86
C GLU A 211 -42.46 -16.36 2.77
N ALA A 212 -41.82 -16.16 1.61
CA ALA A 212 -41.82 -17.17 0.53
C ALA A 212 -41.07 -18.45 0.96
N TRP A 213 -39.94 -18.29 1.65
CA TRP A 213 -39.16 -19.39 2.21
C TRP A 213 -39.95 -20.15 3.27
N LEU A 214 -40.60 -19.44 4.22
CA LEU A 214 -41.45 -20.05 5.25
C LEU A 214 -42.67 -20.78 4.66
N LYS A 215 -43.33 -20.22 3.62
CA LYS A 215 -44.41 -20.92 2.88
C LYS A 215 -43.93 -22.20 2.20
N GLY A 216 -42.67 -22.27 1.75
CA GLY A 216 -42.07 -23.48 1.22
C GLY A 216 -41.82 -24.56 2.29
N PHE A 217 -41.71 -24.18 3.56
CA PHE A 217 -41.56 -25.10 4.68
C PHE A 217 -42.89 -25.60 5.26
N VAL A 218 -43.98 -24.85 5.10
CA VAL A 218 -45.33 -25.27 5.47
C VAL A 218 -45.99 -25.89 4.23
N GLY A 219 -45.45 -27.01 3.75
CA GLY A 219 -46.09 -27.82 2.72
C GLY A 219 -47.27 -28.58 3.31
N PRO A 220 -48.29 -28.96 2.48
CA PRO A 220 -49.50 -29.57 2.99
C PRO A 220 -49.22 -30.95 3.60
N ASP A 221 -49.78 -31.16 4.77
CA ASP A 221 -50.04 -32.41 5.50
C ASP A 221 -49.20 -33.64 5.06
N ARG A 222 -48.21 -33.98 5.88
CA ARG A 222 -47.84 -35.38 6.02
C ARG A 222 -48.97 -36.10 6.72
N LYS A 223 -49.90 -36.69 5.94
CA LYS A 223 -50.77 -37.71 6.46
C LYS A 223 -49.90 -38.81 7.03
N SER A 224 -50.11 -39.09 8.30
CA SER A 224 -49.62 -40.22 9.03
C SER A 224 -49.74 -41.53 8.18
N VAL A 225 -48.61 -42.21 8.00
CA VAL A 225 -48.61 -43.62 7.64
C VAL A 225 -48.53 -44.42 8.94
N VAL A 226 -49.64 -45.07 9.27
CA VAL A 226 -49.75 -46.10 10.27
C VAL A 226 -48.96 -47.34 9.81
#